data_927040b89ae41fb4fee5d7fa2f8fb553
#
_entry.id   927040b89ae41fb4fee5d7fa2f8fb553
#
_cell.length_a   1.000
_cell.length_b   1.000
_cell.length_c   1.000
_cell.angle_alpha   90.00
_cell.angle_beta   90.00
_cell.angle_gamma   90.00
#
_symmetry.space_group_name_H-M   'P 1'
#
loop_
_entity.id
_entity.type
_entity.pdbx_description
1 polymer ?
#
loop_
_entity_poly.entity_id
_entity_poly.type
_entity_poly.pdbx_seq_one_letter_code
_entity_poly.pdbx_strand_id
1 'polypeptide(L)'
;MEKILKRARLQDALGAICILAAGATYFINGEPEFLKIVRVLAWLLAFVFLYYAIANVQRLSGSNVFTIFKYAYNAVLLALLCSIALYVIDKSFLGLIDIGMPFLLLGIAIVWIIINFKLRADTGCVFFAVYAVLLATKVAANFLHGMLGVLTPTLITSGIVKCIGVANALSEIVLPAVLLAAWLGIKSSRSSQDPWR
;
A
#
# COMPACT_ATOMS: atom_id res chain seq x y z
N MET A 1 -7.25 22.16 -13.69
CA MET A 1 -6.14 21.57 -12.95
C MET A 1 -6.45 21.46 -11.46
N GLU A 2 -6.72 22.52 -10.75
CA GLU A 2 -7.06 22.54 -9.30
C GLU A 2 -8.20 21.57 -8.92
N LYS A 3 -9.26 21.47 -9.72
CA LYS A 3 -10.39 20.57 -9.48
C LYS A 3 -9.99 19.08 -9.53
N ILE A 4 -9.07 18.71 -10.42
CA ILE A 4 -8.56 17.34 -10.54
C ILE A 4 -7.66 17.02 -9.35
N LEU A 5 -6.78 17.95 -8.96
CA LEU A 5 -5.90 17.78 -7.80
C LEU A 5 -6.71 17.65 -6.50
N LYS A 6 -7.77 18.45 -6.32
CA LYS A 6 -8.66 18.36 -5.16
C LYS A 6 -9.36 16.99 -5.11
N ARG A 7 -9.79 16.46 -6.26
CA ARG A 7 -10.38 15.11 -6.34
C ARG A 7 -9.36 14.02 -6.01
N ALA A 8 -8.14 14.11 -6.56
CA ALA A 8 -7.07 13.16 -6.27
C ALA A 8 -6.76 13.12 -4.76
N ARG A 9 -6.62 14.28 -4.12
CA ARG A 9 -6.40 14.36 -2.66
C ARG A 9 -7.52 13.72 -1.86
N LEU A 10 -8.77 14.02 -2.21
CA LEU A 10 -9.92 13.45 -1.50
C LEU A 10 -9.96 11.93 -1.63
N GLN A 11 -9.73 11.41 -2.83
CA GLN A 11 -9.75 9.98 -3.11
C GLN A 11 -8.62 9.25 -2.38
N ASP A 12 -7.41 9.82 -2.37
CA ASP A 12 -6.29 9.22 -1.65
C ASP A 12 -6.49 9.30 -0.13
N ALA A 13 -7.01 10.42 0.38
CA ALA A 13 -7.35 10.55 1.79
C ALA A 13 -8.39 9.51 2.22
N LEU A 14 -9.42 9.28 1.43
CA LEU A 14 -10.40 8.22 1.68
C LEU A 14 -9.77 6.83 1.64
N GLY A 15 -8.88 6.57 0.67
CA GLY A 15 -8.11 5.34 0.60
C GLY A 15 -7.25 5.12 1.84
N ALA A 16 -6.51 6.14 2.28
CA ALA A 16 -5.70 6.08 3.49
C ALA A 16 -6.52 5.85 4.76
N ILE A 17 -7.70 6.47 4.87
CA ILE A 17 -8.63 6.24 5.98
C ILE A 17 -9.14 4.81 5.99
N CYS A 18 -9.46 4.23 4.82
CA CYS A 18 -9.88 2.84 4.72
C CYS A 18 -8.76 1.88 5.17
N ILE A 19 -7.50 2.15 4.80
CA ILE A 19 -6.34 1.35 5.26
C ILE A 19 -6.15 1.50 6.76
N LEU A 20 -6.28 2.71 7.31
CA LEU A 20 -6.23 2.95 8.77
C LEU A 20 -7.31 2.16 9.50
N ALA A 21 -8.54 2.18 8.99
CA ALA A 21 -9.65 1.42 9.56
C ALA A 21 -9.36 -0.09 9.53
N ALA A 22 -8.84 -0.61 8.42
CA ALA A 22 -8.43 -2.00 8.30
C ALA A 22 -7.30 -2.33 9.30
N GLY A 23 -6.27 -1.48 9.41
CA GLY A 23 -5.16 -1.63 10.36
C GLY A 23 -5.62 -1.62 11.82
N ALA A 24 -6.55 -0.72 12.17
CA ALA A 24 -7.09 -0.64 13.52
C ALA A 24 -7.79 -1.93 13.97
N THR A 25 -8.38 -2.69 13.05
CA THR A 25 -9.03 -3.97 13.39
C THR A 25 -8.06 -5.04 13.92
N TYR A 26 -6.73 -4.94 13.62
CA TYR A 26 -5.73 -5.88 14.14
C TYR A 26 -5.49 -5.74 15.65
N PHE A 27 -5.85 -4.58 16.23
CA PHE A 27 -5.66 -4.32 17.66
C PHE A 27 -6.88 -4.70 18.52
N ILE A 28 -7.95 -5.20 17.87
CA ILE A 28 -9.15 -5.66 18.58
C ILE A 28 -8.96 -7.13 18.96
N ASN A 29 -8.89 -7.40 20.27
CA ASN A 29 -8.78 -8.75 20.77
C ASN A 29 -10.03 -9.58 20.46
N GLY A 30 -9.81 -10.87 20.08
CA GLY A 30 -10.91 -11.81 19.87
C GLY A 30 -11.46 -11.88 18.45
N GLU A 31 -10.75 -11.38 17.45
CA GLU A 31 -11.03 -11.42 15.98
C GLU A 31 -12.38 -12.08 15.58
N PRO A 32 -13.54 -11.48 15.87
CA PRO A 32 -14.80 -12.01 15.39
C PRO A 32 -14.82 -12.02 13.85
N GLU A 33 -15.47 -13.00 13.24
CA GLU A 33 -15.52 -13.14 11.77
C GLU A 33 -15.99 -11.87 11.04
N PHE A 34 -16.91 -11.14 11.68
CA PHE A 34 -17.36 -9.84 11.20
C PHE A 34 -16.20 -8.86 10.97
N LEU A 35 -15.20 -8.78 11.87
CA LEU A 35 -14.06 -7.89 11.69
C LEU A 35 -13.16 -8.30 10.51
N LYS A 36 -13.06 -9.59 10.22
CA LYS A 36 -12.34 -10.07 9.02
C LYS A 36 -13.03 -9.55 7.75
N ILE A 37 -14.35 -9.61 7.70
CA ILE A 37 -15.15 -9.10 6.57
C ILE A 37 -14.96 -7.58 6.44
N VAL A 38 -15.08 -6.83 7.55
CA VAL A 38 -14.84 -5.37 7.55
C VAL A 38 -13.45 -5.02 7.04
N ARG A 39 -12.43 -5.76 7.45
CA ARG A 39 -11.05 -5.58 6.99
C ARG A 39 -10.91 -5.77 5.49
N VAL A 40 -11.47 -6.85 4.95
CA VAL A 40 -11.45 -7.13 3.50
C VAL A 40 -12.17 -6.03 2.73
N LEU A 41 -13.34 -5.62 3.18
CA LEU A 41 -14.10 -4.53 2.54
C LEU A 41 -13.34 -3.20 2.59
N ALA A 42 -12.72 -2.87 3.72
CA ALA A 42 -11.91 -1.67 3.86
C ALA A 42 -10.70 -1.67 2.92
N TRP A 43 -10.01 -2.81 2.76
CA TRP A 43 -8.93 -2.97 1.79
C TRP A 43 -9.43 -2.82 0.35
N LEU A 44 -10.54 -3.44 -0.02
CA LEU A 44 -11.12 -3.31 -1.36
C LEU A 44 -11.48 -1.85 -1.68
N LEU A 45 -12.10 -1.14 -0.74
CA LEU A 45 -12.42 0.28 -0.89
C LEU A 45 -11.15 1.13 -1.01
N ALA A 46 -10.13 0.86 -0.20
CA ALA A 46 -8.84 1.53 -0.30
C ALA A 46 -8.23 1.34 -1.70
N PHE A 47 -8.27 0.11 -2.22
CA PHE A 47 -7.82 -0.19 -3.57
C PHE A 47 -8.53 0.68 -4.61
N VAL A 48 -9.85 0.76 -4.57
CA VAL A 48 -10.64 1.56 -5.53
C VAL A 48 -10.27 3.05 -5.44
N PHE A 49 -10.21 3.61 -4.24
CA PHE A 49 -9.87 5.02 -4.04
C PHE A 49 -8.45 5.36 -4.51
N LEU A 50 -7.46 4.54 -4.16
CA LEU A 50 -6.07 4.73 -4.59
C LEU A 50 -5.93 4.63 -6.12
N TYR A 51 -6.65 3.70 -6.76
CA TYR A 51 -6.67 3.61 -8.22
C TYR A 51 -7.15 4.91 -8.87
N TYR A 52 -8.26 5.47 -8.39
CA TYR A 52 -8.77 6.73 -8.92
C TYR A 52 -7.87 7.93 -8.60
N ALA A 53 -7.25 7.96 -7.43
CA ALA A 53 -6.27 8.99 -7.07
C ALA A 53 -5.10 8.99 -8.06
N ILE A 54 -4.52 7.82 -8.34
CA ILE A 54 -3.43 7.64 -9.30
C ILE A 54 -3.87 8.01 -10.72
N ALA A 55 -5.07 7.61 -11.13
CA ALA A 55 -5.60 7.96 -12.44
C ALA A 55 -5.74 9.49 -12.62
N ASN A 56 -6.12 10.20 -11.57
CA ASN A 56 -6.17 11.66 -11.61
C ASN A 56 -4.78 12.29 -11.62
N VAL A 57 -3.83 11.77 -10.86
CA VAL A 57 -2.43 12.23 -10.89
C VAL A 57 -1.81 11.99 -12.26
N GLN A 58 -2.04 10.84 -12.88
CA GLN A 58 -1.59 10.55 -14.25
C GLN A 58 -2.10 11.59 -15.26
N ARG A 59 -3.37 11.99 -15.15
CA ARG A 59 -3.95 13.04 -16.02
C ARG A 59 -3.28 14.40 -15.84
N LEU A 60 -2.72 14.67 -14.66
CA LEU A 60 -2.03 15.93 -14.37
C LEU A 60 -0.56 15.90 -14.82
N SER A 61 0.13 14.79 -14.53
CA SER A 61 1.58 14.68 -14.73
C SER A 61 1.99 14.21 -16.12
N GLY A 62 1.11 13.52 -16.85
CA GLY A 62 1.43 12.87 -18.14
C GLY A 62 2.51 11.79 -18.05
N SER A 63 2.91 11.39 -16.83
CA SER A 63 4.05 10.50 -16.60
C SER A 63 3.74 9.04 -16.88
N ASN A 64 4.57 8.35 -17.66
CA ASN A 64 4.45 6.91 -17.96
C ASN A 64 4.58 6.03 -16.71
N VAL A 65 5.24 6.51 -15.65
CA VAL A 65 5.37 5.75 -14.39
C VAL A 65 3.99 5.44 -13.78
N PHE A 66 3.08 6.41 -13.81
CA PHE A 66 1.70 6.18 -13.33
C PHE A 66 0.92 5.22 -14.24
N THR A 67 1.20 5.21 -15.53
CA THR A 67 0.61 4.25 -16.49
C THR A 67 1.06 2.83 -16.15
N ILE A 68 2.36 2.61 -15.94
CA ILE A 68 2.93 1.32 -15.56
C ILE A 68 2.30 0.83 -14.26
N PHE A 69 2.17 1.72 -13.26
CA PHE A 69 1.54 1.36 -12.00
C PHE A 69 0.08 0.94 -12.17
N LYS A 70 -0.69 1.63 -13.00
CA LYS A 70 -2.08 1.22 -13.30
C LYS A 70 -2.17 -0.17 -13.90
N TYR A 71 -1.28 -0.52 -14.83
CA TYR A 71 -1.25 -1.87 -15.39
C TYR A 71 -0.86 -2.91 -14.36
N ALA A 72 0.17 -2.65 -13.54
CA ALA A 72 0.57 -3.53 -12.45
C ALA A 72 -0.57 -3.74 -11.45
N TYR A 73 -1.28 -2.68 -11.11
CA TYR A 73 -2.42 -2.70 -10.20
C TYR A 73 -3.60 -3.54 -10.74
N ASN A 74 -3.94 -3.35 -12.03
CA ASN A 74 -4.96 -4.16 -12.69
C ASN A 74 -4.56 -5.63 -12.77
N ALA A 75 -3.29 -5.93 -13.04
CA ALA A 75 -2.78 -7.29 -13.07
C ALA A 75 -2.94 -7.99 -11.71
N VAL A 76 -2.69 -7.27 -10.60
CA VAL A 76 -2.92 -7.80 -9.25
C VAL A 76 -4.38 -8.04 -8.97
N LEU A 77 -5.23 -7.08 -9.30
CA LEU A 77 -6.67 -7.25 -9.10
C LEU A 77 -7.17 -8.47 -9.87
N LEU A 78 -6.73 -8.64 -11.12
CA LEU A 78 -7.06 -9.79 -11.94
C LEU A 78 -6.52 -11.09 -11.31
N ALA A 79 -5.27 -11.12 -10.86
CA ALA A 79 -4.66 -12.26 -10.20
C ALA A 79 -5.42 -12.64 -8.91
N LEU A 80 -5.84 -11.65 -8.10
CA LEU A 80 -6.67 -11.85 -6.93
C LEU A 80 -8.03 -12.48 -7.27
N LEU A 81 -8.69 -11.95 -8.29
CA LEU A 81 -9.99 -12.50 -8.74
C LEU A 81 -9.84 -13.93 -9.29
N CYS A 82 -8.80 -14.19 -10.08
CA CYS A 82 -8.48 -15.54 -10.56
C CYS A 82 -8.17 -16.49 -9.39
N SER A 83 -7.43 -16.03 -8.39
CA SER A 83 -7.09 -16.81 -7.21
C SER A 83 -8.33 -17.19 -6.41
N ILE A 84 -9.27 -16.26 -6.22
CA ILE A 84 -10.55 -16.55 -5.56
C ILE A 84 -11.37 -17.56 -6.38
N ALA A 85 -11.43 -17.39 -7.70
CA ALA A 85 -12.15 -18.31 -8.57
C ALA A 85 -11.56 -19.73 -8.53
N LEU A 86 -10.23 -19.85 -8.60
CA LEU A 86 -9.53 -21.14 -8.50
C LEU A 86 -9.73 -21.80 -7.15
N TYR A 87 -9.69 -21.02 -6.05
CA TYR A 87 -9.95 -21.54 -4.70
C TYR A 87 -11.36 -22.14 -4.57
N VAL A 88 -12.34 -21.52 -5.23
CA VAL A 88 -13.74 -22.02 -5.23
C VAL A 88 -13.85 -23.33 -6.02
N ILE A 89 -13.05 -23.48 -7.11
CA ILE A 89 -13.07 -24.66 -7.97
C ILE A 89 -12.31 -25.82 -7.32
N ASP A 90 -11.09 -25.58 -6.86
CA ASP A 90 -10.25 -26.60 -6.23
C ASP A 90 -9.28 -26.00 -5.22
N LYS A 91 -9.36 -26.46 -3.99
CA LYS A 91 -8.49 -26.00 -2.88
C LYS A 91 -7.01 -26.37 -3.06
N SER A 92 -6.67 -27.30 -3.98
CA SER A 92 -5.28 -27.70 -4.25
C SER A 92 -4.46 -26.58 -4.90
N PHE A 93 -5.10 -25.59 -5.54
CA PHE A 93 -4.43 -24.43 -6.13
C PHE A 93 -3.90 -23.41 -5.09
N LEU A 94 -4.25 -23.54 -3.81
CA LEU A 94 -3.75 -22.65 -2.75
C LEU A 94 -2.23 -22.55 -2.71
N GLY A 95 -1.51 -23.67 -2.83
CA GLY A 95 -0.06 -23.68 -2.76
C GLY A 95 0.62 -22.85 -3.87
N LEU A 96 0.04 -22.81 -5.06
CA LEU A 96 0.59 -22.04 -6.18
C LEU A 96 0.36 -20.53 -5.99
N ILE A 97 -0.79 -20.19 -5.40
CA ILE A 97 -1.17 -18.81 -5.05
C ILE A 97 -0.28 -18.30 -3.93
N ASP A 98 -0.04 -19.10 -2.88
CA ASP A 98 0.77 -18.75 -1.72
C ASP A 98 2.23 -18.45 -2.11
N ILE A 99 2.76 -19.09 -3.15
CA ILE A 99 4.11 -18.81 -3.66
C ILE A 99 4.14 -17.58 -4.56
N GLY A 100 3.17 -17.43 -5.46
CA GLY A 100 3.18 -16.38 -6.48
C GLY A 100 2.80 -14.99 -5.95
N MET A 101 1.84 -14.93 -5.03
CA MET A 101 1.31 -13.65 -4.50
C MET A 101 2.36 -12.79 -3.78
N PRO A 102 3.26 -13.33 -2.94
CA PRO A 102 4.29 -12.52 -2.31
C PRO A 102 5.21 -11.81 -3.30
N PHE A 103 5.60 -12.48 -4.40
CA PHE A 103 6.45 -11.86 -5.44
C PHE A 103 5.71 -10.76 -6.19
N LEU A 104 4.44 -10.97 -6.48
CA LEU A 104 3.59 -9.97 -7.12
C LEU A 104 3.42 -8.74 -6.24
N LEU A 105 3.12 -8.93 -4.95
CA LEU A 105 2.99 -7.85 -3.97
C LEU A 105 4.32 -7.11 -3.76
N LEU A 106 5.44 -7.81 -3.77
CA LEU A 106 6.77 -7.21 -3.70
C LEU A 106 7.02 -6.30 -4.92
N GLY A 107 6.72 -6.77 -6.13
CA GLY A 107 6.84 -5.98 -7.35
C GLY A 107 6.02 -4.69 -7.29
N ILE A 108 4.78 -4.77 -6.79
CA ILE A 108 3.92 -3.59 -6.62
C ILE A 108 4.47 -2.65 -5.57
N ALA A 109 4.95 -3.16 -4.45
CA ALA A 109 5.54 -2.33 -3.41
C ALA A 109 6.74 -1.55 -3.95
N ILE A 110 7.61 -2.18 -4.75
CA ILE A 110 8.75 -1.51 -5.39
C ILE A 110 8.26 -0.38 -6.32
N VAL A 111 7.31 -0.68 -7.20
CA VAL A 111 6.76 0.34 -8.12
C VAL A 111 6.11 1.48 -7.33
N TRP A 112 5.39 1.17 -6.25
CA TRP A 112 4.77 2.17 -5.39
C TRP A 112 5.78 3.05 -4.66
N ILE A 113 6.91 2.50 -4.21
CA ILE A 113 8.03 3.26 -3.65
C ILE A 113 8.58 4.25 -4.68
N ILE A 114 8.81 3.81 -5.92
CA ILE A 114 9.30 4.65 -7.02
C ILE A 114 8.33 5.79 -7.30
N ILE A 115 7.03 5.51 -7.34
CA ILE A 115 5.99 6.52 -7.55
C ILE A 115 6.01 7.58 -6.46
N ASN A 116 6.16 7.19 -5.19
CA ASN A 116 6.20 8.15 -4.10
C ASN A 116 7.45 9.05 -4.15
N PHE A 117 8.60 8.54 -4.56
CA PHE A 117 9.76 9.39 -4.82
C PHE A 117 9.53 10.37 -5.97
N LYS A 118 8.84 9.92 -7.04
CA LYS A 118 8.46 10.82 -8.13
C LYS A 118 7.45 11.88 -7.68
N LEU A 119 6.43 11.51 -6.91
CA LEU A 119 5.48 12.46 -6.33
C LEU A 119 6.19 13.50 -5.45
N ARG A 120 7.21 13.09 -4.66
CA ARG A 120 8.05 14.05 -3.94
C ARG A 120 8.73 15.02 -4.88
N ALA A 121 9.36 14.53 -5.95
CA ALA A 121 10.07 15.38 -6.91
C ALA A 121 9.11 16.38 -7.57
N ASP A 122 7.91 15.93 -7.96
CA ASP A 122 6.93 16.72 -8.67
C ASP A 122 6.18 17.71 -7.73
N THR A 123 5.95 17.36 -6.47
CA THR A 123 5.16 18.17 -5.52
C THR A 123 5.98 18.95 -4.49
N GLY A 124 7.26 18.61 -4.33
CA GLY A 124 8.12 19.13 -3.26
C GLY A 124 7.73 18.66 -1.85
N CYS A 125 6.71 17.80 -1.70
CA CYS A 125 6.24 17.34 -0.40
C CYS A 125 7.12 16.19 0.15
N VAL A 126 7.86 16.48 1.22
CA VAL A 126 8.81 15.53 1.85
C VAL A 126 8.12 14.27 2.38
N PHE A 127 6.85 14.35 2.79
CA PHE A 127 6.11 13.22 3.36
C PHE A 127 6.01 12.04 2.39
N PHE A 128 6.01 12.26 1.07
CA PHE A 128 6.06 11.15 0.09
C PHE A 128 7.36 10.36 0.19
N ALA A 129 8.49 11.04 0.43
CA ALA A 129 9.76 10.32 0.64
C ALA A 129 9.79 9.58 1.98
N VAL A 130 9.27 10.19 3.04
CA VAL A 130 9.15 9.53 4.35
C VAL A 130 8.31 8.26 4.22
N TYR A 131 7.16 8.36 3.56
CA TYR A 131 6.31 7.21 3.29
C TYR A 131 7.04 6.12 2.48
N ALA A 132 7.75 6.50 1.41
CA ALA A 132 8.50 5.56 0.57
C ALA A 132 9.58 4.80 1.37
N VAL A 133 10.33 5.51 2.22
CA VAL A 133 11.35 4.91 3.09
C VAL A 133 10.73 3.98 4.12
N LEU A 134 9.66 4.39 4.79
CA LEU A 134 8.95 3.54 5.76
C LEU A 134 8.38 2.28 5.10
N LEU A 135 7.81 2.41 3.90
CA LEU A 135 7.31 1.26 3.15
C LEU A 135 8.45 0.31 2.74
N ALA A 136 9.58 0.84 2.28
CA ALA A 136 10.75 0.03 1.95
C ALA A 136 11.28 -0.72 3.19
N THR A 137 11.33 -0.06 4.34
CA THR A 137 11.71 -0.67 5.61
C THR A 137 10.75 -1.79 6.01
N LYS A 138 9.43 -1.58 5.87
CA LYS A 138 8.41 -2.60 6.13
C LYS A 138 8.60 -3.82 5.21
N VAL A 139 8.80 -3.60 3.92
CA VAL A 139 9.02 -4.68 2.94
C VAL A 139 10.28 -5.49 3.29
N ALA A 140 11.38 -4.80 3.61
CA ALA A 140 12.62 -5.46 4.03
C ALA A 140 12.45 -6.24 5.34
N ALA A 141 11.75 -5.68 6.32
CA ALA A 141 11.46 -6.34 7.60
C ALA A 141 10.60 -7.59 7.40
N ASN A 142 9.59 -7.55 6.54
CA ASN A 142 8.76 -8.71 6.22
C ASN A 142 9.56 -9.81 5.53
N PHE A 143 10.45 -9.44 4.61
CA PHE A 143 11.35 -10.39 3.95
C PHE A 143 12.30 -11.07 4.96
N LEU A 144 12.92 -10.29 5.84
CA LEU A 144 13.77 -10.82 6.92
C LEU A 144 13.00 -11.71 7.88
N HIS A 145 11.77 -11.32 8.23
CA HIS A 145 10.90 -12.14 9.09
C HIS A 145 10.60 -13.50 8.45
N GLY A 146 10.30 -13.52 7.15
CA GLY A 146 10.09 -14.77 6.41
C GLY A 146 11.34 -15.65 6.38
N MET A 147 12.53 -15.06 6.15
CA MET A 147 13.80 -15.79 6.16
C MET A 147 14.14 -16.35 7.55
N LEU A 148 13.96 -15.55 8.60
CA LEU A 148 14.24 -15.98 9.98
C LEU A 148 13.29 -17.07 10.47
N GLY A 149 12.05 -17.10 9.95
CA GLY A 149 11.07 -18.16 10.26
C GLY A 149 11.48 -19.56 9.77
N VAL A 150 12.38 -19.64 8.79
CA VAL A 150 12.93 -20.90 8.26
C VAL A 150 14.14 -21.39 9.10
N LEU A 151 14.77 -20.49 9.85
CA LEU A 151 15.92 -20.81 10.69
C LEU A 151 15.46 -21.44 12.02
N THR A 152 16.28 -22.37 12.56
CA THR A 152 16.01 -22.96 13.87
C THR A 152 15.86 -21.89 14.94
N PRO A 153 14.77 -21.90 15.72
CA PRO A 153 14.49 -20.84 16.67
C PRO A 153 15.51 -20.86 17.82
N THR A 154 16.39 -19.86 17.83
CA THR A 154 17.23 -19.52 18.98
C THR A 154 16.52 -18.44 19.80
N LEU A 155 16.96 -18.22 21.07
CA LEU A 155 16.45 -17.13 21.91
C LEU A 155 16.60 -15.75 21.23
N ILE A 156 17.70 -15.54 20.50
CA ILE A 156 17.98 -14.30 19.77
C ILE A 156 17.02 -14.14 18.60
N THR A 157 16.82 -15.20 17.79
CA THR A 157 15.89 -15.15 16.65
C THR A 157 14.46 -14.92 17.10
N SER A 158 14.02 -15.50 18.22
CA SER A 158 12.68 -15.29 18.77
C SER A 158 12.46 -13.84 19.23
N GLY A 159 13.47 -13.20 19.82
CA GLY A 159 13.43 -11.79 20.20
C GLY A 159 13.31 -10.86 18.98
N ILE A 160 14.14 -11.08 17.96
CA ILE A 160 14.11 -10.31 16.71
C ILE A 160 12.76 -10.47 16.02
N VAL A 161 12.24 -11.68 15.91
CA VAL A 161 10.93 -11.96 15.29
C VAL A 161 9.80 -11.20 16.00
N LYS A 162 9.80 -11.16 17.34
CA LYS A 162 8.83 -10.36 18.12
C LYS A 162 8.95 -8.87 17.84
N CYS A 163 10.17 -8.32 17.81
CA CYS A 163 10.38 -6.91 17.49
C CYS A 163 9.90 -6.55 16.09
N ILE A 164 10.17 -7.39 15.09
CA ILE A 164 9.69 -7.21 13.72
C ILE A 164 8.15 -7.27 13.70
N GLY A 165 7.54 -8.21 14.43
CA GLY A 165 6.09 -8.32 14.54
C GLY A 165 5.43 -7.05 15.08
N VAL A 166 5.98 -6.48 16.15
CA VAL A 166 5.51 -5.20 16.73
C VAL A 166 5.69 -4.05 15.73
N ALA A 167 6.85 -3.96 15.08
CA ALA A 167 7.12 -2.93 14.08
C ALA A 167 6.15 -3.04 12.89
N ASN A 168 5.84 -4.25 12.44
CA ASN A 168 4.86 -4.48 11.39
C ASN A 168 3.46 -4.05 11.82
N ALA A 169 3.01 -4.40 13.03
CA ALA A 169 1.72 -3.98 13.54
C ALA A 169 1.61 -2.45 13.61
N LEU A 170 2.64 -1.76 14.12
CA LEU A 170 2.67 -0.29 14.15
C LEU A 170 2.65 0.32 12.74
N SER A 171 3.31 -0.32 11.78
CA SER A 171 3.34 0.17 10.40
C SER A 171 1.97 0.19 9.72
N GLU A 172 1.01 -0.65 10.15
CA GLU A 172 -0.36 -0.66 9.64
C GLU A 172 -1.13 0.65 9.96
N ILE A 173 -0.68 1.38 10.97
CA ILE A 173 -1.26 2.69 11.32
C ILE A 173 -0.37 3.83 10.80
N VAL A 174 0.94 3.72 10.98
CA VAL A 174 1.88 4.80 10.65
C VAL A 174 1.93 5.07 9.15
N LEU A 175 2.00 4.03 8.32
CA LEU A 175 2.07 4.19 6.86
C LEU A 175 0.88 4.96 6.28
N PRO A 176 -0.38 4.55 6.50
CA PRO A 176 -1.52 5.28 5.95
C PRO A 176 -1.66 6.68 6.57
N ALA A 177 -1.26 6.90 7.82
CA ALA A 177 -1.26 8.24 8.42
C ALA A 177 -0.25 9.17 7.73
N VAL A 178 0.95 8.68 7.44
CA VAL A 178 1.97 9.45 6.69
C VAL A 178 1.52 9.69 5.25
N LEU A 179 0.89 8.71 4.60
CA LEU A 179 0.34 8.87 3.26
C LEU A 179 -0.75 9.95 3.23
N LEU A 180 -1.67 9.92 4.19
CA LEU A 180 -2.70 10.94 4.36
C LEU A 180 -2.08 12.33 4.54
N ALA A 181 -1.08 12.45 5.42
CA ALA A 181 -0.34 13.71 5.64
C ALA A 181 0.36 14.19 4.36
N ALA A 182 0.92 13.27 3.57
CA ALA A 182 1.57 13.59 2.30
C ALA A 182 0.60 14.23 1.31
N TRP A 183 -0.57 13.63 1.11
CA TRP A 183 -1.58 14.15 0.20
C TRP A 183 -2.23 15.45 0.67
N LEU A 184 -2.50 15.58 1.95
CA LEU A 184 -3.02 16.83 2.53
C LEU A 184 -1.97 17.95 2.51
N GLY A 185 -0.69 17.60 2.61
CA GLY A 185 0.43 18.54 2.60
C GLY A 185 0.78 19.12 1.24
N ILE A 186 0.21 18.63 0.12
CA ILE A 186 0.42 19.22 -1.19
C ILE A 186 -0.19 20.63 -1.18
N LYS A 187 0.63 21.66 -1.18
CA LYS A 187 0.15 23.06 -1.30
C LYS A 187 -0.36 23.29 -2.71
N SER A 188 -1.53 23.87 -2.85
CA SER A 188 -1.96 24.45 -4.11
C SER A 188 -1.15 25.73 -4.30
N SER A 189 0.03 25.61 -4.92
CA SER A 189 0.87 26.79 -5.16
C SER A 189 0.19 27.67 -6.19
N ARG A 190 -0.30 28.80 -5.73
CA ARG A 190 -0.72 29.94 -6.57
C ARG A 190 0.48 30.69 -7.16
N SER A 191 1.72 30.29 -6.91
CA SER A 191 2.91 30.98 -7.38
C SER A 191 3.61 30.20 -8.49
N SER A 192 3.61 30.78 -9.65
CA SER A 192 4.52 30.78 -10.83
C SER A 192 5.29 29.50 -11.24
N GLN A 193 5.24 28.40 -10.53
CA GLN A 193 5.76 27.11 -10.96
C GLN A 193 4.67 26.05 -10.77
N ASP A 194 3.97 25.77 -11.84
CA ASP A 194 3.04 24.67 -11.93
C ASP A 194 3.86 23.36 -11.77
N PRO A 195 3.76 22.62 -10.65
CA PRO A 195 4.60 21.46 -10.40
C PRO A 195 4.33 20.30 -11.39
N TRP A 196 3.37 20.52 -12.30
CA TRP A 196 2.92 19.54 -13.29
C TRP A 196 3.21 19.95 -14.75
N ARG A 197 3.99 21.02 -14.97
CA ARG A 197 4.48 21.41 -16.30
C ARG A 197 5.81 20.79 -16.64
#